data_661f63ccd44d3257d1a6250ebfd388e5
#
_entry.id   661f63ccd44d3257d1a6250ebfd388e5
#
_cell.length_a   1.000
_cell.length_b   1.000
_cell.length_c   1.000
_cell.angle_alpha   90.00
_cell.angle_beta   90.00
_cell.angle_gamma   90.00
#
_symmetry.space_group_name_H-M   'P 1'
#
loop_
_entity.id
_entity.type
_entity.pdbx_description
1 polymer ?
#
loop_
_entity_poly.entity_id
_entity_poly.type
_entity_poly.pdbx_seq_one_letter_code
_entity_poly.pdbx_strand_id
1 'polypeptide(L)'
;MDGLSKKELTILLEIISSCVSCTSLEEFRRIVNKAGDLLQSGNIVFLSSRIDFKREPSAIKEINISYPTEWTDIYRSQGFVKVDPITNVDRSGLFYWKDVYREFPPDKAFLSQAKSFGLSNGFSHIIANKNVYGLMSLADTTLTKSARNRAIINNIAPHFHQLAAKLVHQKVCQTIPRITPREREVLLWTMEGKTNWEISVILGISQESIKDYMTNILHKLDASNRAHAVAIALQNDLLLPSD
;
A
#
# COMPACT_ATOMS: atom_id res chain seq x y z
N MET A 1 2.79 0.40 -27.28
CA MET A 1 4.07 -0.13 -26.73
C MET A 1 5.25 0.29 -27.60
N ASP A 2 5.17 1.46 -28.18
CA ASP A 2 6.20 2.00 -29.06
C ASP A 2 7.49 2.29 -28.29
N GLY A 3 8.60 1.77 -28.80
CA GLY A 3 9.94 2.01 -28.23
C GLY A 3 10.53 0.89 -27.37
N LEU A 4 9.86 -0.27 -27.21
CA LEU A 4 10.41 -1.44 -26.54
C LEU A 4 10.86 -2.51 -27.54
N SER A 5 12.03 -3.08 -27.31
CA SER A 5 12.50 -4.26 -28.04
C SER A 5 11.72 -5.53 -27.65
N LYS A 6 11.74 -6.55 -28.50
CA LYS A 6 11.11 -7.85 -28.21
C LYS A 6 11.61 -8.44 -26.87
N LYS A 7 12.91 -8.30 -26.58
CA LYS A 7 13.52 -8.78 -25.34
C LYS A 7 12.93 -8.04 -24.12
N GLU A 8 12.78 -6.72 -24.19
CA GLU A 8 12.22 -5.91 -23.13
C GLU A 8 10.73 -6.21 -22.89
N LEU A 9 9.98 -6.44 -23.97
CA LEU A 9 8.58 -6.88 -23.88
C LEU A 9 8.47 -8.25 -23.19
N THR A 10 9.35 -9.20 -23.49
CA THR A 10 9.38 -10.50 -22.82
C THR A 10 9.64 -10.32 -21.32
N ILE A 11 10.66 -9.54 -20.93
CA ILE A 11 10.97 -9.28 -19.53
C ILE A 11 9.80 -8.57 -18.83
N LEU A 12 9.15 -7.63 -19.49
CA LEU A 12 7.98 -6.91 -18.95
C LEU A 12 6.82 -7.87 -18.65
N LEU A 13 6.51 -8.79 -19.59
CA LEU A 13 5.48 -9.81 -19.40
C LEU A 13 5.83 -10.79 -18.28
N GLU A 14 7.08 -11.19 -18.14
CA GLU A 14 7.54 -12.02 -17.04
C GLU A 14 7.38 -11.31 -15.67
N ILE A 15 7.70 -10.02 -15.60
CA ILE A 15 7.50 -9.21 -14.39
C ILE A 15 6.01 -9.19 -14.01
N ILE A 16 5.14 -8.88 -14.98
CA ILE A 16 3.69 -8.82 -14.76
C ILE A 16 3.14 -10.18 -14.33
N SER A 17 3.53 -11.26 -15.01
CA SER A 17 3.13 -12.62 -14.66
C SER A 17 3.57 -13.00 -13.25
N SER A 18 4.80 -12.64 -12.87
CA SER A 18 5.32 -12.90 -11.52
C SER A 18 4.54 -12.17 -10.43
N CYS A 19 3.94 -11.00 -10.72
CA CYS A 19 3.08 -10.31 -9.77
C CYS A 19 1.83 -11.11 -9.40
N VAL A 20 1.28 -11.90 -10.32
CA VAL A 20 0.06 -12.69 -10.10
C VAL A 20 0.27 -13.78 -9.06
N SER A 21 1.42 -14.45 -9.11
CA SER A 21 1.78 -15.56 -8.20
C SER A 21 2.50 -15.10 -6.92
N CYS A 22 2.81 -13.82 -6.78
CA CYS A 22 3.55 -13.29 -5.65
C CYS A 22 2.74 -13.34 -4.35
N THR A 23 3.32 -13.93 -3.31
CA THR A 23 2.68 -14.11 -2.00
C THR A 23 3.46 -13.49 -0.84
N SER A 24 4.72 -13.10 -1.06
CA SER A 24 5.59 -12.59 0.00
C SER A 24 6.28 -11.27 -0.36
N LEU A 25 6.69 -10.51 0.67
CA LEU A 25 7.46 -9.29 0.50
C LEU A 25 8.83 -9.55 -0.14
N GLU A 26 9.43 -10.70 0.14
CA GLU A 26 10.73 -11.07 -0.43
C GLU A 26 10.62 -11.34 -1.94
N GLU A 27 9.57 -12.06 -2.36
CA GLU A 27 9.27 -12.24 -3.79
C GLU A 27 9.00 -10.91 -4.47
N PHE A 28 8.21 -10.05 -3.85
CA PHE A 28 7.93 -8.71 -4.36
C PHE A 28 9.21 -7.90 -4.55
N ARG A 29 10.14 -7.92 -3.58
CA ARG A 29 11.45 -7.26 -3.73
C ARG A 29 12.22 -7.78 -4.95
N ARG A 30 12.23 -9.09 -5.16
CA ARG A 30 12.90 -9.69 -6.35
C ARG A 30 12.26 -9.22 -7.66
N ILE A 31 10.93 -9.17 -7.72
CA ILE A 31 10.19 -8.71 -8.91
C ILE A 31 10.49 -7.23 -9.18
N VAL A 32 10.46 -6.40 -8.14
CA VAL A 32 10.74 -4.96 -8.26
C VAL A 32 12.19 -4.71 -8.69
N ASN A 33 13.15 -5.44 -8.14
CA ASN A 33 14.55 -5.32 -8.55
C ASN A 33 14.74 -5.68 -10.04
N LYS A 34 14.07 -6.74 -10.53
CA LYS A 34 14.07 -7.07 -11.97
C LYS A 34 13.52 -5.93 -12.84
N ALA A 35 12.51 -5.20 -12.35
CA ALA A 35 12.02 -4.02 -13.04
C ALA A 35 13.01 -2.84 -12.94
N GLY A 36 13.69 -2.70 -11.82
CA GLY A 36 14.79 -1.74 -11.64
C GLY A 36 15.91 -1.97 -12.65
N ASP A 37 16.34 -3.20 -12.82
CA ASP A 37 17.36 -3.59 -13.83
C ASP A 37 16.90 -3.21 -15.24
N LEU A 38 15.63 -3.49 -15.58
CA LEU A 38 15.07 -3.13 -16.89
C LEU A 38 15.04 -1.60 -17.09
N LEU A 39 14.78 -0.83 -16.04
CA LEU A 39 14.74 0.64 -16.05
C LEU A 39 16.12 1.27 -15.85
N GLN A 40 17.14 0.48 -15.49
CA GLN A 40 18.45 0.98 -15.05
C GLN A 40 18.33 1.94 -13.85
N SER A 41 17.44 1.60 -12.89
CA SER A 41 17.18 2.37 -11.68
C SER A 41 17.34 1.49 -10.43
N GLY A 42 18.18 1.94 -9.49
CA GLY A 42 18.48 1.19 -8.28
C GLY A 42 17.59 1.54 -7.07
N ASN A 43 16.94 2.69 -7.07
CA ASN A 43 16.20 3.18 -5.90
C ASN A 43 14.69 3.19 -6.14
N ILE A 44 13.98 2.34 -5.40
CA ILE A 44 12.51 2.18 -5.51
C ILE A 44 11.89 2.15 -4.13
N VAL A 45 10.83 2.95 -3.94
CA VAL A 45 10.01 2.96 -2.72
C VAL A 45 8.53 2.98 -3.08
N PHE A 46 7.71 2.37 -2.22
CA PHE A 46 6.26 2.43 -2.30
C PHE A 46 5.71 3.04 -1.02
N LEU A 47 4.87 4.04 -1.18
CA LEU A 47 4.04 4.60 -0.11
C LEU A 47 2.59 4.26 -0.42
N SER A 48 1.87 3.75 0.56
CA SER A 48 0.44 3.49 0.47
C SER A 48 -0.24 4.04 1.72
N SER A 49 -1.31 4.80 1.52
CA SER A 49 -2.18 5.26 2.59
C SER A 49 -3.64 5.00 2.22
N ARG A 50 -4.47 4.64 3.21
CA ARG A 50 -5.92 4.79 3.10
C ARG A 50 -6.27 6.19 3.59
N ILE A 51 -7.07 6.92 2.82
CA ILE A 51 -7.65 8.18 3.26
C ILE A 51 -8.92 7.81 4.03
N ASP A 52 -9.00 8.15 5.32
CA ASP A 52 -10.22 7.99 6.10
C ASP A 52 -11.26 9.06 5.74
N PHE A 53 -12.49 8.93 6.30
CA PHE A 53 -13.57 9.89 6.08
C PHE A 53 -13.24 11.33 6.52
N LYS A 54 -12.23 11.51 7.38
CA LYS A 54 -11.74 12.82 7.83
C LYS A 54 -10.69 13.42 6.91
N ARG A 55 -10.36 12.74 5.81
CA ARG A 55 -9.28 13.09 4.88
C ARG A 55 -7.90 13.15 5.53
N GLU A 56 -7.74 12.61 6.71
CA GLU A 56 -6.43 12.41 7.30
C GLU A 56 -5.84 11.12 6.72
N PRO A 57 -4.60 11.11 6.25
CA PRO A 57 -3.97 9.87 5.82
C PRO A 57 -3.86 8.96 7.04
N SER A 58 -4.66 7.91 7.09
CA SER A 58 -4.43 6.82 8.04
C SER A 58 -3.00 6.36 7.83
N ALA A 59 -2.27 6.07 8.90
CA ALA A 59 -0.84 5.85 8.96
C ALA A 59 -0.22 5.41 7.62
N ILE A 60 0.59 6.27 7.03
CA ILE A 60 1.30 6.00 5.77
C ILE A 60 2.11 4.72 5.95
N LYS A 61 1.81 3.70 5.14
CA LYS A 61 2.54 2.45 5.14
C LYS A 61 3.53 2.47 4.00
N GLU A 62 4.79 2.24 4.34
CA GLU A 62 5.91 2.26 3.42
C GLU A 62 6.45 0.85 3.19
N ILE A 63 6.68 0.50 1.93
CA ILE A 63 7.54 -0.61 1.54
C ILE A 63 8.77 0.00 0.88
N ASN A 64 9.84 0.13 1.66
CA ASN A 64 11.13 0.49 1.12
C ASN A 64 11.77 -0.75 0.46
N ILE A 65 12.04 -0.67 -0.84
CA ILE A 65 12.73 -1.73 -1.58
C ILE A 65 14.23 -1.50 -1.52
N SER A 66 14.69 -0.31 -1.89
CA SER A 66 16.12 -0.05 -2.08
C SER A 66 16.55 1.41 -1.82
N TYR A 67 15.69 2.26 -1.29
CA TYR A 67 16.13 3.58 -0.84
C TYR A 67 17.07 3.45 0.36
N PRO A 68 18.13 4.28 0.47
CA PRO A 68 18.99 4.30 1.64
C PRO A 68 18.19 4.47 2.93
N THR A 69 18.47 3.65 3.93
CA THR A 69 17.73 3.67 5.22
C THR A 69 17.91 5.03 5.90
N GLU A 70 19.11 5.58 5.89
CA GLU A 70 19.42 6.90 6.43
C GLU A 70 18.57 8.01 5.81
N TRP A 71 18.31 7.91 4.49
CA TRP A 71 17.41 8.84 3.82
C TRP A 71 15.97 8.72 4.32
N THR A 72 15.46 7.50 4.44
CA THR A 72 14.08 7.29 4.92
C THR A 72 13.88 7.76 6.35
N ASP A 73 14.90 7.64 7.21
CA ASP A 73 14.89 8.14 8.58
C ASP A 73 14.92 9.67 8.63
N ILE A 74 15.77 10.30 7.81
CA ILE A 74 15.82 11.76 7.67
C ILE A 74 14.47 12.27 7.13
N TYR A 75 13.94 11.63 6.09
CA TYR A 75 12.67 12.01 5.47
C TYR A 75 11.51 12.03 6.46
N ARG A 76 11.44 11.03 7.35
CA ARG A 76 10.44 10.96 8.42
C ARG A 76 10.70 11.97 9.52
N SER A 77 11.91 12.02 10.08
CA SER A 77 12.24 12.86 11.23
C SER A 77 12.13 14.36 10.91
N GLN A 78 12.46 14.76 9.69
CA GLN A 78 12.34 16.14 9.22
C GLN A 78 10.93 16.48 8.70
N GLY A 79 10.03 15.49 8.62
CA GLY A 79 8.67 15.70 8.14
C GLY A 79 8.59 16.09 6.66
N PHE A 80 9.55 15.63 5.84
CA PHE A 80 9.66 16.00 4.41
C PHE A 80 8.44 15.60 3.58
N VAL A 81 7.62 14.67 4.04
CA VAL A 81 6.34 14.33 3.40
C VAL A 81 5.43 15.55 3.20
N LYS A 82 5.54 16.59 4.03
CA LYS A 82 4.72 17.80 3.96
C LYS A 82 5.24 18.83 2.94
N VAL A 83 6.52 18.75 2.61
CA VAL A 83 7.21 19.74 1.74
C VAL A 83 7.70 19.13 0.42
N ASP A 84 7.63 17.82 0.27
CA ASP A 84 7.92 17.12 -0.98
C ASP A 84 6.76 17.35 -1.97
N PRO A 85 6.98 18.05 -3.09
CA PRO A 85 5.93 18.33 -4.06
C PRO A 85 5.31 17.06 -4.66
N ILE A 86 6.05 15.95 -4.70
CA ILE A 86 5.57 14.69 -5.27
C ILE A 86 4.47 14.08 -4.41
N THR A 87 4.58 14.13 -3.08
CA THR A 87 3.56 13.59 -2.16
C THR A 87 2.29 14.44 -2.11
N ASN A 88 2.36 15.68 -2.60
CA ASN A 88 1.23 16.60 -2.66
C ASN A 88 0.47 16.54 -3.99
N VAL A 89 0.89 15.70 -4.94
CA VAL A 89 0.15 15.49 -6.19
C VAL A 89 -1.14 14.71 -5.88
N ASP A 90 -2.29 15.30 -6.18
CA ASP A 90 -3.64 14.78 -5.87
C ASP A 90 -4.32 14.04 -7.03
N ARG A 91 -3.61 13.82 -8.13
CA ARG A 91 -4.09 13.16 -9.35
C ARG A 91 -3.29 11.90 -9.68
N SER A 92 -3.97 10.91 -10.24
CA SER A 92 -3.32 9.68 -10.70
C SER A 92 -2.52 9.90 -11.97
N GLY A 93 -1.44 9.14 -12.13
CA GLY A 93 -0.62 9.16 -13.32
C GLY A 93 0.87 8.98 -13.06
N LEU A 94 1.65 9.11 -14.13
CA LEU A 94 3.10 9.08 -14.10
C LEU A 94 3.67 10.49 -14.15
N PHE A 95 4.45 10.85 -13.17
CA PHE A 95 5.06 12.17 -12.98
C PHE A 95 6.58 12.06 -13.02
N TYR A 96 7.20 12.93 -13.83
CA TYR A 96 8.64 13.12 -13.84
C TYR A 96 8.99 14.24 -12.85
N TRP A 97 9.86 13.98 -11.88
CA TRP A 97 10.11 14.92 -10.78
C TRP A 97 10.53 16.31 -11.22
N LYS A 98 11.39 16.41 -12.24
CA LYS A 98 11.83 17.73 -12.76
C LYS A 98 10.66 18.56 -13.31
N ASP A 99 9.61 17.95 -13.84
CA ASP A 99 8.44 18.68 -14.30
C ASP A 99 7.61 19.17 -13.11
N VAL A 100 7.39 18.32 -12.11
CA VAL A 100 6.67 18.70 -10.87
C VAL A 100 7.44 19.77 -10.10
N TYR A 101 8.76 19.64 -9.98
CA TYR A 101 9.61 20.63 -9.29
C TYR A 101 9.71 21.98 -10.02
N ARG A 102 9.46 22.02 -11.33
CA ARG A 102 9.36 23.27 -12.08
C ARG A 102 8.05 24.00 -11.77
N GLU A 103 6.96 23.25 -11.62
CA GLU A 103 5.63 23.78 -11.28
C GLU A 103 5.53 24.13 -9.79
N PHE A 104 6.04 23.26 -8.93
CA PHE A 104 6.06 23.38 -7.47
C PHE A 104 7.48 23.20 -6.95
N PRO A 105 8.26 24.29 -6.82
CA PRO A 105 9.63 24.21 -6.35
C PRO A 105 9.73 23.60 -4.95
N PRO A 106 10.54 22.53 -4.77
CA PRO A 106 10.73 21.92 -3.47
C PRO A 106 11.50 22.83 -2.51
N ASP A 107 11.35 22.56 -1.21
CA ASP A 107 12.16 23.19 -0.17
C ASP A 107 13.66 22.94 -0.43
N LYS A 108 14.50 23.97 -0.15
CA LYS A 108 15.94 23.88 -0.41
C LYS A 108 16.66 22.86 0.46
N ALA A 109 16.24 22.71 1.73
CA ALA A 109 16.82 21.73 2.65
C ALA A 109 16.47 20.31 2.19
N PHE A 110 15.20 20.06 1.84
CA PHE A 110 14.75 18.79 1.26
C PHE A 110 15.57 18.43 0.01
N LEU A 111 15.68 19.37 -0.96
CA LEU A 111 16.37 19.10 -2.22
C LEU A 111 17.87 18.86 -2.02
N SER A 112 18.50 19.59 -1.10
CA SER A 112 19.93 19.42 -0.77
C SER A 112 20.18 18.04 -0.17
N GLN A 113 19.34 17.62 0.76
CA GLN A 113 19.41 16.30 1.38
C GLN A 113 19.16 15.18 0.35
N ALA A 114 18.10 15.28 -0.46
CA ALA A 114 17.80 14.30 -1.50
C ALA A 114 18.98 14.13 -2.48
N LYS A 115 19.63 15.23 -2.85
CA LYS A 115 20.84 15.21 -3.71
C LYS A 115 22.00 14.43 -3.11
N SER A 116 22.26 14.55 -1.80
CA SER A 116 23.36 13.86 -1.15
C SER A 116 23.20 12.33 -1.15
N PHE A 117 21.97 11.85 -1.32
CA PHE A 117 21.63 10.42 -1.48
C PHE A 117 21.41 9.99 -2.94
N GLY A 118 21.67 10.87 -3.93
CA GLY A 118 21.45 10.58 -5.35
C GLY A 118 19.96 10.57 -5.76
N LEU A 119 19.06 11.07 -4.90
CA LEU A 119 17.60 11.02 -5.07
C LEU A 119 17.03 12.36 -5.60
N SER A 120 17.73 13.03 -6.49
CA SER A 120 17.31 14.34 -7.01
C SER A 120 16.58 14.29 -8.36
N ASN A 121 16.46 13.11 -8.94
CA ASN A 121 15.78 12.87 -10.21
C ASN A 121 15.06 11.54 -10.19
N GLY A 122 13.89 11.48 -10.82
CA GLY A 122 13.11 10.25 -10.82
C GLY A 122 11.74 10.38 -11.44
N PHE A 123 11.01 9.31 -11.32
CA PHE A 123 9.59 9.19 -11.66
C PHE A 123 8.79 8.79 -10.44
N SER A 124 7.56 9.26 -10.36
CA SER A 124 6.57 8.73 -9.45
C SER A 124 5.30 8.38 -10.20
N HIS A 125 4.84 7.15 -9.99
CA HIS A 125 3.51 6.73 -10.43
C HIS A 125 2.57 6.81 -9.23
N ILE A 126 1.49 7.58 -9.38
CA ILE A 126 0.53 7.88 -8.31
C ILE A 126 -0.81 7.28 -8.68
N ILE A 127 -1.46 6.66 -7.71
CA ILE A 127 -2.89 6.33 -7.74
C ILE A 127 -3.55 7.18 -6.65
N ALA A 128 -4.38 8.11 -7.05
CA ALA A 128 -5.12 8.97 -6.13
C ALA A 128 -6.61 8.90 -6.48
N ASN A 129 -7.41 8.44 -5.52
CA ASN A 129 -8.86 8.47 -5.60
C ASN A 129 -9.44 8.84 -4.22
N LYS A 130 -10.78 8.87 -4.09
CA LYS A 130 -11.45 9.30 -2.84
C LYS A 130 -11.04 8.52 -1.59
N ASN A 131 -10.58 7.27 -1.75
CA ASN A 131 -10.38 6.34 -0.63
C ASN A 131 -8.96 5.78 -0.54
N VAL A 132 -8.15 5.95 -1.57
CA VAL A 132 -6.81 5.35 -1.66
C VAL A 132 -5.83 6.34 -2.25
N TYR A 133 -4.68 6.45 -1.63
CA TYR A 133 -3.50 7.09 -2.18
C TYR A 133 -2.37 6.06 -2.22
N GLY A 134 -1.78 5.87 -3.38
CA GLY A 134 -0.63 5.00 -3.58
C GLY A 134 0.43 5.72 -4.39
N LEU A 135 1.66 5.68 -3.93
CA LEU A 135 2.81 6.27 -4.57
C LEU A 135 3.89 5.20 -4.77
N MET A 136 4.35 5.04 -5.98
CA MET A 136 5.57 4.31 -6.32
C MET A 136 6.58 5.32 -6.86
N SER A 137 7.72 5.48 -6.19
CA SER A 137 8.80 6.36 -6.61
C SER A 137 10.02 5.56 -7.04
N LEU A 138 10.58 5.94 -8.17
CA LEU A 138 11.84 5.43 -8.73
C LEU A 138 12.80 6.60 -8.83
N ALA A 139 13.94 6.52 -8.16
CA ALA A 139 14.94 7.57 -8.14
C ALA A 139 16.28 7.07 -8.68
N ASP A 140 16.81 7.79 -9.64
CA ASP A 140 18.17 7.58 -10.14
C ASP A 140 18.60 8.82 -10.93
N THR A 141 19.87 9.18 -10.83
CA THR A 141 20.43 10.34 -11.55
C THR A 141 20.44 10.14 -13.07
N THR A 142 20.45 8.90 -13.54
CA THR A 142 20.50 8.50 -14.94
C THR A 142 19.14 8.35 -15.60
N LEU A 143 18.06 8.30 -14.80
CA LEU A 143 16.70 8.15 -15.32
C LEU A 143 16.30 9.29 -16.25
N THR A 144 15.94 8.95 -17.49
CA THR A 144 15.55 9.91 -18.52
C THR A 144 14.04 9.86 -18.80
N LYS A 145 13.47 11.02 -19.14
CA LYS A 145 12.10 11.14 -19.61
C LYS A 145 12.00 10.63 -21.06
N SER A 146 11.96 9.32 -21.24
CA SER A 146 11.85 8.65 -22.54
C SER A 146 10.51 7.97 -22.73
N ALA A 147 10.10 7.77 -23.98
CA ALA A 147 8.91 6.96 -24.33
C ALA A 147 9.06 5.54 -23.80
N ARG A 148 10.27 4.97 -23.87
CA ARG A 148 10.62 3.65 -23.34
C ARG A 148 10.34 3.53 -21.84
N ASN A 149 10.92 4.41 -21.01
CA ASN A 149 10.74 4.36 -19.55
C ASN A 149 9.28 4.59 -19.18
N ARG A 150 8.60 5.51 -19.86
CA ARG A 150 7.16 5.73 -19.68
C ARG A 150 6.34 4.47 -19.97
N ALA A 151 6.63 3.77 -21.06
CA ALA A 151 5.94 2.56 -21.44
C ALA A 151 6.15 1.45 -20.39
N ILE A 152 7.39 1.23 -19.93
CA ILE A 152 7.69 0.24 -18.88
C ILE A 152 6.91 0.57 -17.61
N ILE A 153 7.06 1.79 -17.07
CA ILE A 153 6.49 2.17 -15.78
C ILE A 153 4.95 2.09 -15.82
N ASN A 154 4.31 2.61 -16.87
CA ASN A 154 2.85 2.57 -16.99
C ASN A 154 2.28 1.14 -17.05
N ASN A 155 3.05 0.19 -17.56
CA ASN A 155 2.59 -1.21 -17.61
C ASN A 155 2.82 -1.97 -16.29
N ILE A 156 3.90 -1.70 -15.55
CA ILE A 156 4.17 -2.42 -14.30
C ILE A 156 3.51 -1.77 -13.07
N ALA A 157 3.38 -0.45 -13.05
CA ALA A 157 2.95 0.28 -11.87
C ALA A 157 1.57 -0.15 -11.34
N PRO A 158 0.53 -0.40 -12.15
CA PRO A 158 -0.75 -0.87 -11.64
C PRO A 158 -0.63 -2.19 -10.88
N HIS A 159 0.15 -3.15 -11.40
CA HIS A 159 0.38 -4.44 -10.76
C HIS A 159 1.16 -4.31 -9.46
N PHE A 160 2.16 -3.44 -9.44
CA PHE A 160 2.97 -3.17 -8.26
C PHE A 160 2.17 -2.48 -7.16
N HIS A 161 1.33 -1.51 -7.49
CA HIS A 161 0.43 -0.88 -6.52
C HIS A 161 -0.54 -1.87 -5.89
N GLN A 162 -1.17 -2.73 -6.71
CA GLN A 162 -2.08 -3.75 -6.24
C GLN A 162 -1.38 -4.74 -5.30
N LEU A 163 -0.19 -5.19 -5.69
CA LEU A 163 0.58 -6.14 -4.90
C LEU A 163 1.11 -5.52 -3.60
N ALA A 164 1.65 -4.30 -3.66
CA ALA A 164 2.08 -3.57 -2.48
C ALA A 164 0.93 -3.36 -1.48
N ALA A 165 -0.25 -2.97 -1.96
CA ALA A 165 -1.44 -2.84 -1.12
C ALA A 165 -1.84 -4.17 -0.46
N LYS A 166 -1.83 -5.28 -1.21
CA LYS A 166 -2.10 -6.64 -0.69
C LYS A 166 -1.11 -7.02 0.41
N LEU A 167 0.20 -6.87 0.16
CA LEU A 167 1.25 -7.26 1.11
C LEU A 167 1.26 -6.39 2.37
N VAL A 168 1.00 -5.10 2.24
CA VAL A 168 0.82 -4.19 3.38
C VAL A 168 -0.38 -4.63 4.21
N HIS A 169 -1.49 -4.97 3.56
CA HIS A 169 -2.69 -5.44 4.22
C HIS A 169 -2.45 -6.76 4.98
N GLN A 170 -1.81 -7.74 4.35
CA GLN A 170 -1.46 -9.02 5.00
C GLN A 170 -0.60 -8.82 6.25
N LYS A 171 0.38 -7.91 6.21
CA LYS A 171 1.22 -7.60 7.38
C LYS A 171 0.41 -7.00 8.53
N VAL A 172 -0.61 -6.20 8.24
CA VAL A 172 -1.51 -5.64 9.27
C VAL A 172 -2.40 -6.71 9.87
N CYS A 173 -2.96 -7.61 9.04
CA CYS A 173 -3.77 -8.72 9.54
C CYS A 173 -2.98 -9.64 10.49
N GLN A 174 -1.68 -9.79 10.31
CA GLN A 174 -0.81 -10.55 11.22
C GLN A 174 -0.60 -9.89 12.59
N THR A 175 -0.82 -8.58 12.71
CA THR A 175 -0.70 -7.85 13.98
C THR A 175 -2.01 -7.81 14.77
N ILE A 176 -3.14 -8.15 14.15
CA ILE A 176 -4.44 -8.21 14.80
C ILE A 176 -4.56 -9.56 15.53
N PRO A 177 -5.01 -9.58 16.80
CA PRO A 177 -5.25 -10.84 17.52
C PRO A 177 -6.17 -11.76 16.73
N ARG A 178 -5.81 -13.03 16.66
CA ARG A 178 -6.54 -14.03 15.87
C ARG A 178 -7.99 -14.16 16.35
N ILE A 179 -8.93 -13.91 15.47
CA ILE A 179 -10.35 -14.19 15.67
C ILE A 179 -10.57 -15.69 15.50
N THR A 180 -11.18 -16.33 16.50
CA THR A 180 -11.50 -17.76 16.44
C THR A 180 -12.63 -18.03 15.43
N PRO A 181 -12.80 -19.26 14.93
CA PRO A 181 -13.90 -19.59 14.02
C PRO A 181 -15.27 -19.23 14.60
N ARG A 182 -15.48 -19.42 15.91
CA ARG A 182 -16.75 -19.10 16.57
C ARG A 182 -16.98 -17.60 16.72
N GLU A 183 -15.95 -16.84 17.04
CA GLU A 183 -16.03 -15.38 17.04
C GLU A 183 -16.33 -14.82 15.64
N ARG A 184 -15.76 -15.44 14.60
CA ARG A 184 -16.04 -15.06 13.21
C ARG A 184 -17.50 -15.31 12.84
N GLU A 185 -18.08 -16.45 13.22
CA GLU A 185 -19.52 -16.71 13.01
C GLU A 185 -20.39 -15.63 13.67
N VAL A 186 -20.07 -15.26 14.92
CA VAL A 186 -20.80 -14.19 15.63
C VAL A 186 -20.65 -12.86 14.90
N LEU A 187 -19.45 -12.52 14.42
CA LEU A 187 -19.21 -11.30 13.65
C LEU A 187 -19.97 -11.28 12.33
N LEU A 188 -20.03 -12.40 11.61
CA LEU A 188 -20.78 -12.52 10.35
C LEU A 188 -22.27 -12.24 10.57
N TRP A 189 -22.89 -12.86 11.56
CA TRP A 189 -24.30 -12.59 11.87
C TRP A 189 -24.52 -11.18 12.41
N THR A 190 -23.52 -10.62 13.10
CA THR A 190 -23.54 -9.21 13.53
C THR A 190 -23.51 -8.26 12.34
N MET A 191 -22.72 -8.56 11.33
CA MET A 191 -22.66 -7.81 10.07
C MET A 191 -24.02 -7.83 9.33
N GLU A 192 -24.72 -8.98 9.39
CA GLU A 192 -26.10 -9.13 8.86
C GLU A 192 -27.17 -8.42 9.72
N GLY A 193 -26.74 -7.67 10.75
CA GLY A 193 -27.65 -6.89 11.61
C GLY A 193 -28.39 -7.70 12.68
N LYS A 194 -28.06 -8.98 12.90
CA LYS A 194 -28.73 -9.83 13.88
C LYS A 194 -28.46 -9.42 15.30
N THR A 195 -29.47 -9.48 16.15
CA THR A 195 -29.36 -9.28 17.61
C THR A 195 -28.68 -10.48 18.28
N ASN A 196 -28.21 -10.31 19.52
CA ASN A 196 -27.62 -11.43 20.28
C ASN A 196 -28.59 -12.59 20.47
N TRP A 197 -29.89 -12.30 20.62
CA TRP A 197 -30.93 -13.31 20.72
C TRP A 197 -31.05 -14.11 19.40
N GLU A 198 -31.18 -13.44 18.26
CA GLU A 198 -31.26 -14.09 16.96
C GLU A 198 -30.00 -14.93 16.67
N ILE A 199 -28.80 -14.40 16.96
CA ILE A 199 -27.56 -15.13 16.81
C ILE A 199 -27.53 -16.37 17.69
N SER A 200 -28.02 -16.27 18.93
CA SER A 200 -28.09 -17.42 19.86
C SER A 200 -28.98 -18.53 19.32
N VAL A 201 -30.12 -18.19 18.72
CA VAL A 201 -31.02 -19.15 18.07
C VAL A 201 -30.35 -19.78 16.84
N ILE A 202 -29.74 -18.98 15.98
CA ILE A 202 -29.06 -19.46 14.75
C ILE A 202 -27.92 -20.42 15.08
N LEU A 203 -27.11 -20.07 16.08
CA LEU A 203 -25.90 -20.83 16.42
C LEU A 203 -26.16 -21.94 17.45
N GLY A 204 -27.38 -22.05 17.98
CA GLY A 204 -27.79 -23.09 18.97
C GLY A 204 -27.06 -22.98 20.32
N ILE A 205 -26.74 -21.75 20.78
CA ILE A 205 -26.06 -21.51 22.07
C ILE A 205 -26.79 -20.43 22.86
N SER A 206 -26.40 -20.24 24.13
CA SER A 206 -27.06 -19.26 25.00
C SER A 206 -26.79 -17.83 24.56
N GLN A 207 -27.73 -16.93 24.82
CA GLN A 207 -27.56 -15.50 24.60
C GLN A 207 -26.38 -14.91 25.40
N GLU A 208 -26.12 -15.49 26.58
CA GLU A 208 -24.96 -15.09 27.40
C GLU A 208 -23.64 -15.45 26.71
N SER A 209 -23.55 -16.65 26.14
CA SER A 209 -22.37 -17.02 25.35
C SER A 209 -22.12 -16.06 24.16
N ILE A 210 -23.19 -15.57 23.50
CA ILE A 210 -23.03 -14.57 22.43
C ILE A 210 -22.49 -13.26 22.99
N LYS A 211 -22.91 -12.81 24.17
CA LYS A 211 -22.38 -11.61 24.82
C LYS A 211 -20.89 -11.76 25.14
N ASP A 212 -20.49 -12.94 25.66
CA ASP A 212 -19.10 -13.24 25.97
C ASP A 212 -18.23 -13.23 24.70
N TYR A 213 -18.69 -13.86 23.62
CA TYR A 213 -18.00 -13.78 22.33
C TYR A 213 -17.88 -12.34 21.84
N MET A 214 -18.95 -11.54 21.92
CA MET A 214 -18.92 -10.16 21.50
C MET A 214 -17.95 -9.33 22.35
N THR A 215 -17.92 -9.51 23.66
CA THR A 215 -16.98 -8.87 24.57
C THR A 215 -15.53 -9.18 24.20
N ASN A 216 -15.23 -10.46 23.95
CA ASN A 216 -13.91 -10.90 23.55
C ASN A 216 -13.51 -10.31 22.18
N ILE A 217 -14.45 -10.25 21.23
CA ILE A 217 -14.24 -9.63 19.92
C ILE A 217 -13.92 -8.15 20.07
N LEU A 218 -14.70 -7.40 20.85
CA LEU A 218 -14.47 -5.99 21.10
C LEU A 218 -13.07 -5.75 21.67
N HIS A 219 -12.67 -6.55 22.65
CA HIS A 219 -11.35 -6.46 23.26
C HIS A 219 -10.23 -6.81 22.25
N LYS A 220 -10.38 -7.91 21.50
CA LYS A 220 -9.38 -8.34 20.51
C LYS A 220 -9.17 -7.34 19.37
N LEU A 221 -10.24 -6.67 18.96
CA LEU A 221 -10.22 -5.72 17.85
C LEU A 221 -10.02 -4.26 18.33
N ASP A 222 -9.89 -4.03 19.65
CA ASP A 222 -9.88 -2.68 20.24
C ASP A 222 -11.07 -1.84 19.74
N ALA A 223 -12.24 -2.46 19.68
CA ALA A 223 -13.44 -1.86 19.14
C ALA A 223 -14.34 -1.28 20.24
N SER A 224 -14.81 -0.06 20.06
CA SER A 224 -15.65 0.65 21.01
C SER A 224 -17.11 0.14 21.08
N ASN A 225 -17.58 -0.54 20.01
CA ASN A 225 -18.92 -1.10 19.92
C ASN A 225 -19.01 -2.14 18.80
N ARG A 226 -20.15 -2.86 18.70
CA ARG A 226 -20.37 -3.92 17.72
C ARG A 226 -20.24 -3.46 16.26
N ALA A 227 -20.70 -2.25 15.94
CA ALA A 227 -20.59 -1.70 14.59
C ALA A 227 -19.13 -1.38 14.24
N HIS A 228 -18.36 -0.86 15.19
CA HIS A 228 -16.92 -0.63 15.05
C HIS A 228 -16.16 -1.95 14.88
N ALA A 229 -16.52 -3.01 15.62
CA ALA A 229 -15.93 -4.33 15.46
C ALA A 229 -16.16 -4.90 14.05
N VAL A 230 -17.38 -4.79 13.52
CA VAL A 230 -17.70 -5.19 12.14
C VAL A 230 -16.88 -4.36 11.13
N ALA A 231 -16.78 -3.05 11.32
CA ALA A 231 -15.99 -2.20 10.44
C ALA A 231 -14.50 -2.61 10.41
N ILE A 232 -13.90 -2.86 11.57
CA ILE A 232 -12.51 -3.35 11.67
C ILE A 232 -12.37 -4.72 11.01
N ALA A 233 -13.32 -5.63 11.24
CA ALA A 233 -13.28 -6.98 10.67
C ALA A 233 -13.37 -6.97 9.14
N LEU A 234 -14.22 -6.10 8.56
CA LEU A 234 -14.31 -5.90 7.11
C LEU A 234 -13.05 -5.25 6.54
N GLN A 235 -12.51 -4.22 7.22
CA GLN A 235 -11.30 -3.53 6.79
C GLN A 235 -10.07 -4.44 6.74
N ASN A 236 -10.05 -5.50 7.54
CA ASN A 236 -8.91 -6.39 7.70
C ASN A 236 -9.18 -7.82 7.18
N ASP A 237 -10.23 -8.02 6.39
CA ASP A 237 -10.62 -9.31 5.76
C ASP A 237 -10.77 -10.48 6.76
N LEU A 238 -11.07 -10.18 8.05
CA LEU A 238 -11.18 -11.20 9.10
C LEU A 238 -12.40 -12.11 8.96
N LEU A 239 -13.33 -11.73 8.08
CA LEU A 239 -14.58 -12.47 7.81
C LEU A 239 -14.44 -13.47 6.67
N LEU A 240 -13.36 -13.43 5.89
CA LEU A 240 -13.09 -14.39 4.84
C LEU A 240 -12.71 -15.75 5.44
N PRO A 241 -13.08 -16.88 4.79
CA PRO A 241 -12.60 -18.19 5.20
C PRO A 241 -11.08 -18.20 5.28
N SER A 242 -10.51 -18.76 6.36
CA SER A 242 -9.07 -19.09 6.37
C SER A 242 -8.93 -20.39 5.57
N ASP A 243 -8.10 -20.36 4.56
CA ASP A 243 -7.65 -21.57 3.84
C ASP A 243 -6.92 -22.51 4.80
#